data_e163c7ffde2dbbc857bf6a85444362d2
#
_entry.id   e163c7ffde2dbbc857bf6a85444362d2
#
_cell.length_a   1.000
_cell.length_b   1.000
_cell.length_c   1.000
_cell.angle_alpha   90.00
_cell.angle_beta   90.00
_cell.angle_gamma   90.00
#
_symmetry.space_group_name_H-M   'P 1'
#
loop_
_entity.id
_entity.type
_entity.pdbx_description
1 polymer ?
#
loop_
_entity_poly.entity_id
_entity_poly.type
_entity_poly.pdbx_seq_one_letter_code
_entity_poly.pdbx_strand_id
1 'polypeptide(L)'
;MATQSSIIWPMRFLPGTTDNFVSNERIIKDLTSTQIWALLANLSQWETYYKNCADITPPSPTSTFLHKSDVFKFSTFGFPPLTCTVEESEAPESNGRPGRLSWSSKVEEGVEIWHAWLVEDLPGQRVRILTQESQIGSVFREMGEQRPNKMLLGHQDWLDGLVIKAQGAEVGETNLEKVGVEVRQVGERKSF
;
A
#
# COMPACT_ATOMS: atom_id res chain seq x y z
N MET A 1 5.51 14.85 25.39
CA MET A 1 4.75 13.76 24.74
C MET A 1 5.40 13.52 23.39
N ALA A 2 5.70 12.26 23.05
CA ALA A 2 6.16 11.94 21.72
C ALA A 2 4.99 12.12 20.75
N THR A 3 5.15 12.95 19.73
CA THR A 3 4.17 13.10 18.64
C THR A 3 4.34 11.93 17.67
N GLN A 4 3.23 11.34 17.24
CA GLN A 4 3.25 10.35 16.17
C GLN A 4 3.69 11.01 14.85
N SER A 5 4.42 10.24 14.05
CA SER A 5 4.85 10.69 12.72
C SER A 5 3.65 10.78 11.75
N SER A 6 3.76 11.63 10.75
CA SER A 6 2.76 11.78 9.68
C SER A 6 3.38 11.55 8.31
N ILE A 7 2.54 11.21 7.32
CA ILE A 7 2.94 11.16 5.92
C ILE A 7 3.28 12.57 5.44
N ILE A 8 4.33 12.69 4.64
CA ILE A 8 4.76 13.93 4.00
C ILE A 8 4.12 13.99 2.61
N TRP A 9 3.27 14.98 2.40
CA TRP A 9 2.52 15.15 1.16
C TRP A 9 3.14 16.19 0.26
N PRO A 10 3.28 15.92 -1.05
CA PRO A 10 3.54 16.99 -2.01
C PRO A 10 2.29 17.89 -2.13
N MET A 11 2.51 19.17 -2.39
CA MET A 11 1.46 20.21 -2.42
C MET A 11 0.24 19.80 -3.27
N ARG A 12 0.49 19.13 -4.41
CA ARG A 12 -0.54 18.70 -5.37
C ARG A 12 -1.49 17.64 -4.82
N PHE A 13 -1.04 16.86 -3.83
CA PHE A 13 -1.77 15.69 -3.30
C PHE A 13 -2.19 15.87 -1.83
N LEU A 14 -2.27 17.10 -1.36
CA LEU A 14 -2.68 17.36 0.02
C LEU A 14 -4.06 16.75 0.31
N PRO A 15 -4.24 16.03 1.42
CA PRO A 15 -5.54 15.49 1.83
C PRO A 15 -6.64 16.54 1.83
N GLY A 16 -7.79 16.21 1.24
CA GLY A 16 -8.93 17.11 1.12
C GLY A 16 -8.89 18.09 -0.06
N THR A 17 -7.84 18.08 -0.89
CA THR A 17 -7.74 18.91 -2.10
C THR A 17 -7.83 18.12 -3.40
N THR A 18 -8.00 16.80 -3.32
CA THR A 18 -8.03 15.86 -4.44
C THR A 18 -9.40 15.20 -4.56
N ASP A 19 -9.61 14.41 -5.62
CA ASP A 19 -10.91 13.83 -5.95
C ASP A 19 -11.30 12.64 -5.07
N ASN A 20 -10.31 11.88 -4.58
CA ASN A 20 -10.50 10.81 -3.60
C ASN A 20 -9.30 10.77 -2.65
N PHE A 21 -9.57 10.50 -1.38
CA PHE A 21 -8.56 10.30 -0.36
C PHE A 21 -8.99 9.17 0.56
N VAL A 22 -8.08 8.23 0.81
CA VAL A 22 -8.31 7.12 1.74
C VAL A 22 -7.18 7.03 2.76
N SER A 23 -7.52 6.58 3.96
CA SER A 23 -6.58 6.44 5.08
C SER A 23 -6.94 5.23 5.92
N ASN A 24 -5.99 4.31 6.08
CA ASN A 24 -6.12 3.11 6.89
C ASN A 24 -4.95 3.01 7.86
N GLU A 25 -5.22 2.60 9.09
CA GLU A 25 -4.22 2.49 10.14
C GLU A 25 -4.43 1.24 10.99
N ARG A 26 -3.32 0.62 11.41
CA ARG A 26 -3.30 -0.44 12.43
C ARG A 26 -2.19 -0.19 13.45
N ILE A 27 -2.50 -0.49 14.73
CA ILE A 27 -1.51 -0.56 15.81
C ILE A 27 -1.54 -1.98 16.35
N ILE A 28 -0.41 -2.70 16.22
CA ILE A 28 -0.30 -4.13 16.52
C ILE A 28 0.77 -4.33 17.58
N LYS A 29 0.52 -5.25 18.53
CA LYS A 29 1.51 -5.71 19.50
C LYS A 29 2.39 -6.83 18.92
N ASP A 30 3.57 -6.97 19.50
CA ASP A 30 4.50 -8.09 19.28
C ASP A 30 5.02 -8.20 17.83
N LEU A 31 4.96 -7.08 17.08
CA LEU A 31 5.63 -6.89 15.80
C LEU A 31 6.50 -5.63 15.86
N THR A 32 7.49 -5.57 14.97
CA THR A 32 8.39 -4.43 14.81
C THR A 32 8.24 -3.77 13.44
N SER A 33 8.61 -2.50 13.35
CA SER A 33 8.64 -1.77 12.08
C SER A 33 9.56 -2.44 11.05
N THR A 34 10.67 -3.04 11.48
CA THR A 34 11.61 -3.78 10.61
C THR A 34 10.97 -5.02 9.99
N GLN A 35 10.16 -5.79 10.76
CA GLN A 35 9.45 -6.96 10.22
C GLN A 35 8.42 -6.56 9.16
N ILE A 36 7.67 -5.50 9.42
CA ILE A 36 6.70 -4.95 8.45
C ILE A 36 7.42 -4.43 7.20
N TRP A 37 8.51 -3.68 7.38
CA TRP A 37 9.28 -3.13 6.28
C TRP A 37 9.84 -4.20 5.33
N ALA A 38 10.33 -5.30 5.86
CA ALA A 38 10.88 -6.39 5.07
C ALA A 38 9.85 -7.01 4.09
N LEU A 39 8.57 -6.96 4.43
CA LEU A 39 7.48 -7.39 3.56
C LEU A 39 6.99 -6.27 2.64
N LEU A 40 6.85 -5.05 3.18
CA LEU A 40 6.29 -3.90 2.46
C LEU A 40 7.21 -3.40 1.35
N ALA A 41 8.50 -3.24 1.63
CA ALA A 41 9.47 -2.74 0.65
C ALA A 41 9.90 -3.79 -0.39
N ASN A 42 9.48 -5.05 -0.25
CA ASN A 42 9.85 -6.15 -1.13
C ASN A 42 8.67 -6.58 -2.02
N LEU A 43 8.69 -6.18 -3.29
CA LEU A 43 7.65 -6.49 -4.26
C LEU A 43 7.36 -7.99 -4.40
N SER A 44 8.36 -8.87 -4.23
CA SER A 44 8.15 -10.33 -4.33
C SER A 44 7.25 -10.89 -3.23
N GLN A 45 6.99 -10.11 -2.18
CA GLN A 45 6.11 -10.52 -1.09
C GLN A 45 4.65 -10.10 -1.31
N TRP A 46 4.39 -9.06 -2.10
CA TRP A 46 3.07 -8.45 -2.18
C TRP A 46 1.95 -9.42 -2.56
N GLU A 47 2.12 -10.23 -3.60
CA GLU A 47 1.14 -11.23 -4.01
C GLU A 47 0.93 -12.34 -2.97
N THR A 48 1.82 -12.50 -1.98
CA THR A 48 1.68 -13.51 -0.92
C THR A 48 0.72 -13.08 0.19
N TYR A 49 0.38 -11.80 0.28
CA TYR A 49 -0.48 -11.27 1.34
C TYR A 49 -1.51 -10.23 0.87
N TYR A 50 -1.39 -9.67 -0.33
CA TYR A 50 -2.36 -8.74 -0.90
C TYR A 50 -3.01 -9.37 -2.14
N LYS A 51 -4.16 -10.02 -1.95
CA LYS A 51 -4.87 -10.75 -3.01
C LYS A 51 -5.31 -9.88 -4.20
N ASN A 52 -5.51 -8.58 -3.97
CA ASN A 52 -5.89 -7.63 -5.02
C ASN A 52 -4.68 -7.07 -5.79
N CYS A 53 -3.51 -7.72 -5.68
CA CYS A 53 -2.28 -7.36 -6.38
C CYS A 53 -1.90 -8.42 -7.40
N ALA A 54 -1.48 -8.01 -8.60
CA ALA A 54 -1.08 -8.91 -9.66
C ALA A 54 -0.12 -8.24 -10.66
N ASP A 55 0.44 -9.04 -11.56
CA ASP A 55 1.23 -8.59 -12.73
C ASP A 55 2.40 -7.67 -12.32
N ILE A 56 3.07 -8.02 -11.21
CA ILE A 56 4.20 -7.23 -10.71
C ILE A 56 5.38 -7.29 -11.68
N THR A 57 5.87 -6.13 -12.07
CA THR A 57 7.13 -5.96 -12.78
C THR A 57 8.09 -5.17 -11.88
N PRO A 58 9.13 -5.80 -11.33
CA PRO A 58 10.10 -5.12 -10.46
C PRO A 58 10.98 -4.15 -11.26
N PRO A 59 11.67 -3.21 -10.58
CA PRO A 59 12.59 -2.26 -11.21
C PRO A 59 13.75 -2.94 -11.95
N SER A 60 14.17 -4.10 -11.47
CA SER A 60 15.24 -4.90 -12.01
C SER A 60 14.94 -6.39 -11.85
N PRO A 61 15.37 -7.25 -12.80
CA PRO A 61 15.24 -8.70 -12.66
C PRO A 61 15.96 -9.29 -11.42
N THR A 62 16.93 -8.56 -10.88
CA THR A 62 17.78 -9.01 -9.77
C THR A 62 17.44 -8.34 -8.43
N SER A 63 16.55 -7.34 -8.41
CA SER A 63 16.17 -6.64 -7.19
C SER A 63 14.65 -6.47 -7.12
N THR A 64 14.07 -6.96 -6.03
CA THR A 64 12.64 -6.81 -5.71
C THR A 64 12.40 -5.80 -4.60
N PHE A 65 13.43 -5.32 -3.91
CA PHE A 65 13.33 -4.24 -2.94
C PHE A 65 13.24 -2.89 -3.64
N LEU A 66 12.31 -2.08 -3.18
CA LEU A 66 12.07 -0.74 -3.70
C LEU A 66 13.06 0.28 -3.11
N HIS A 67 13.68 1.06 -3.98
CA HIS A 67 14.53 2.19 -3.63
C HIS A 67 13.98 3.46 -4.27
N LYS A 68 14.34 4.61 -3.73
CA LYS A 68 13.95 5.91 -4.29
C LYS A 68 14.34 6.00 -5.77
N SER A 69 13.43 6.51 -6.59
CA SER A 69 13.52 6.65 -8.05
C SER A 69 13.38 5.33 -8.84
N ASP A 70 13.18 4.20 -8.18
CA ASP A 70 12.82 2.97 -8.87
C ASP A 70 11.49 3.13 -9.61
N VAL A 71 11.39 2.46 -10.77
CA VAL A 71 10.14 2.36 -11.53
C VAL A 71 9.71 0.90 -11.54
N PHE A 72 8.49 0.64 -11.09
CA PHE A 72 7.90 -0.69 -11.05
C PHE A 72 6.47 -0.66 -11.58
N LYS A 73 5.89 -1.83 -11.82
CA LYS A 73 4.49 -1.95 -12.24
C LYS A 73 3.75 -2.99 -11.42
N PHE A 74 2.46 -2.79 -11.25
CA PHE A 74 1.54 -3.79 -10.70
C PHE A 74 0.10 -3.48 -11.09
N SER A 75 -0.75 -4.49 -11.09
CA SER A 75 -2.19 -4.38 -11.29
C SER A 75 -2.91 -4.44 -9.95
N THR A 76 -3.98 -3.65 -9.82
CA THR A 76 -4.89 -3.69 -8.68
C THR A 76 -6.30 -3.34 -9.13
N PHE A 77 -7.35 -3.80 -8.45
CA PHE A 77 -8.77 -3.58 -8.78
C PHE A 77 -9.18 -3.97 -10.21
N GLY A 78 -8.43 -4.87 -10.87
CA GLY A 78 -8.68 -5.24 -12.27
C GLY A 78 -8.24 -4.18 -13.30
N PHE A 79 -7.61 -3.10 -12.86
CA PHE A 79 -6.99 -2.14 -13.78
C PHE A 79 -5.76 -2.74 -14.49
N PRO A 80 -5.42 -2.26 -15.68
CA PRO A 80 -4.12 -2.56 -16.31
C PRO A 80 -2.96 -2.19 -15.38
N PRO A 81 -1.76 -2.80 -15.56
CA PRO A 81 -0.63 -2.50 -14.71
C PRO A 81 -0.28 -1.02 -14.68
N LEU A 82 -0.32 -0.44 -13.49
CA LEU A 82 0.07 0.94 -13.23
C LEU A 82 1.59 1.05 -13.23
N THR A 83 2.13 2.05 -13.92
CA THR A 83 3.55 2.41 -13.83
C THR A 83 3.75 3.36 -12.66
N CYS A 84 4.50 2.93 -11.66
CA CYS A 84 4.75 3.66 -10.42
C CYS A 84 6.22 4.08 -10.32
N THR A 85 6.46 5.29 -9.85
CA THR A 85 7.79 5.80 -9.51
C THR A 85 7.88 5.93 -8.00
N VAL A 86 8.91 5.33 -7.39
CA VAL A 86 9.17 5.43 -5.95
C VAL A 86 9.70 6.82 -5.62
N GLU A 87 8.98 7.55 -4.80
CA GLU A 87 9.29 8.92 -4.41
C GLU A 87 10.07 8.98 -3.09
N GLU A 88 9.74 8.08 -2.17
CA GLU A 88 10.42 7.93 -0.89
C GLU A 88 10.58 6.43 -0.58
N SER A 89 11.75 6.03 -0.10
CA SER A 89 12.00 4.67 0.41
C SER A 89 13.08 4.75 1.49
N GLU A 90 12.64 4.87 2.72
CA GLU A 90 13.48 4.98 3.91
C GLU A 90 13.11 3.88 4.89
N ALA A 91 14.04 2.98 5.18
CA ALA A 91 13.83 1.95 6.16
C ALA A 91 13.69 2.52 7.58
N PRO A 92 12.93 1.88 8.48
CA PRO A 92 12.88 2.29 9.88
C PRO A 92 14.24 2.08 10.54
N GLU A 93 14.60 2.99 11.45
CA GLU A 93 15.87 2.94 12.18
C GLU A 93 15.66 2.67 13.67
N SER A 94 16.65 2.04 14.29
CA SER A 94 16.64 1.71 15.73
C SER A 94 16.59 2.95 16.65
N ASN A 95 16.92 4.14 16.13
CA ASN A 95 16.81 5.42 16.83
C ASN A 95 15.37 5.95 16.91
N GLY A 96 14.38 5.23 16.37
CA GLY A 96 12.97 5.59 16.34
C GLY A 96 12.55 6.38 15.09
N ARG A 97 13.42 6.52 14.07
CA ARG A 97 13.01 7.07 12.79
C ARG A 97 12.05 6.10 12.09
N PRO A 98 10.85 6.55 11.66
CA PRO A 98 9.88 5.69 11.00
C PRO A 98 10.36 5.25 9.62
N GLY A 99 9.93 4.07 9.19
CA GLY A 99 10.01 3.65 7.80
C GLY A 99 9.00 4.42 6.95
N ARG A 100 9.40 4.84 5.75
CA ARG A 100 8.60 5.61 4.78
C ARG A 100 8.75 5.04 3.40
N LEU A 101 7.63 4.70 2.78
CA LEU A 101 7.58 4.26 1.39
C LEU A 101 6.45 5.01 0.69
N SER A 102 6.76 5.68 -0.40
CA SER A 102 5.73 6.30 -1.24
C SER A 102 6.06 6.19 -2.71
N TRP A 103 5.02 6.20 -3.52
CA TRP A 103 5.14 6.23 -4.98
C TRP A 103 4.05 7.08 -5.61
N SER A 104 4.36 7.59 -6.78
CA SER A 104 3.41 8.26 -7.65
C SER A 104 3.12 7.43 -8.89
N SER A 105 1.93 7.60 -9.47
CA SER A 105 1.59 7.08 -10.77
C SER A 105 0.78 8.12 -11.56
N LYS A 106 1.16 8.31 -12.83
CA LYS A 106 0.36 9.04 -13.80
C LYS A 106 -0.25 8.01 -14.75
N VAL A 107 -1.54 7.74 -14.58
CA VAL A 107 -2.27 6.73 -15.37
C VAL A 107 -2.52 7.25 -16.79
N GLU A 108 -3.03 8.49 -16.88
CA GLU A 108 -3.27 9.25 -18.09
C GLU A 108 -3.30 10.75 -17.75
N GLU A 109 -3.59 11.60 -18.72
CA GLU A 109 -3.68 13.04 -18.44
C GLU A 109 -4.83 13.34 -17.49
N GLY A 110 -4.54 14.02 -16.39
CA GLY A 110 -5.50 14.34 -15.34
C GLY A 110 -5.89 13.20 -14.42
N VAL A 111 -5.26 12.01 -14.54
CA VAL A 111 -5.48 10.85 -13.66
C VAL A 111 -4.17 10.48 -12.99
N GLU A 112 -4.03 10.87 -11.73
CA GLU A 112 -2.78 10.76 -10.97
C GLU A 112 -3.03 10.19 -9.57
N ILE A 113 -2.03 9.48 -9.05
CA ILE A 113 -2.07 8.83 -7.74
C ILE A 113 -0.80 9.18 -6.97
N TRP A 114 -0.95 9.39 -5.66
CA TRP A 114 0.13 9.38 -4.69
C TRP A 114 -0.25 8.46 -3.54
N HIS A 115 0.47 7.36 -3.40
CA HIS A 115 0.28 6.38 -2.34
C HIS A 115 1.46 6.39 -1.39
N ALA A 116 1.20 6.40 -0.09
CA ALA A 116 2.24 6.46 0.92
C ALA A 116 1.97 5.55 2.12
N TRP A 117 3.05 5.00 2.65
CA TRP A 117 3.11 4.17 3.84
C TRP A 117 4.06 4.78 4.87
N LEU A 118 3.68 4.64 6.13
CA LEU A 118 4.50 4.97 7.27
C LEU A 118 4.45 3.82 8.27
N VAL A 119 5.61 3.39 8.75
CA VAL A 119 5.74 2.29 9.70
C VAL A 119 6.63 2.76 10.85
N GLU A 120 6.12 2.79 12.08
CA GLU A 120 6.87 3.26 13.24
C GLU A 120 6.67 2.38 14.47
N ASP A 121 7.74 2.15 15.22
CA ASP A 121 7.66 1.48 16.51
C ASP A 121 7.09 2.44 17.57
N LEU A 122 6.17 1.93 18.36
CA LEU A 122 5.56 2.65 19.47
C LEU A 122 5.94 2.02 20.82
N PRO A 123 5.87 2.78 21.94
CA PRO A 123 6.10 2.24 23.27
C PRO A 123 5.23 1.01 23.56
N GLY A 124 5.77 0.05 24.31
CA GLY A 124 5.06 -1.17 24.72
C GLY A 124 5.01 -2.24 23.64
N GLN A 125 6.10 -2.40 22.89
CA GLN A 125 6.26 -3.44 21.85
C GLN A 125 5.11 -3.42 20.83
N ARG A 126 4.81 -2.25 20.30
CA ARG A 126 3.78 -2.05 19.29
C ARG A 126 4.38 -1.41 18.05
N VAL A 127 3.83 -1.76 16.90
CA VAL A 127 4.10 -1.09 15.64
C VAL A 127 2.84 -0.41 15.14
N ARG A 128 2.96 0.82 14.67
CA ARG A 128 1.94 1.56 13.95
C ARG A 128 2.24 1.48 12.46
N ILE A 129 1.22 1.12 11.68
CA ILE A 129 1.28 1.03 10.23
C ILE A 129 0.17 1.91 9.70
N LEU A 130 0.54 2.94 8.94
CA LEU A 130 -0.38 3.87 8.30
C LEU A 130 -0.20 3.80 6.80
N THR A 131 -1.30 3.63 6.05
CA THR A 131 -1.33 3.77 4.60
C THR A 131 -2.34 4.82 4.20
N GLN A 132 -1.95 5.69 3.29
CA GLN A 132 -2.81 6.75 2.78
C GLN A 132 -2.60 6.91 1.28
N GLU A 133 -3.67 7.15 0.56
CA GLU A 133 -3.62 7.44 -0.87
C GLU A 133 -4.46 8.64 -1.23
N SER A 134 -3.90 9.51 -2.06
CA SER A 134 -4.54 10.71 -2.60
C SER A 134 -4.59 10.60 -4.11
N GLN A 135 -5.76 10.81 -4.70
CA GLN A 135 -6.05 10.51 -6.10
C GLN A 135 -6.72 11.70 -6.80
N ILE A 136 -6.28 11.98 -8.02
CA ILE A 136 -6.81 13.03 -8.89
C ILE A 136 -7.41 12.37 -10.13
N GLY A 137 -8.62 12.77 -10.53
CA GLY A 137 -9.30 12.32 -11.73
C GLY A 137 -10.75 11.89 -11.47
N SER A 138 -11.61 12.02 -12.49
CA SER A 138 -13.04 11.73 -12.39
C SER A 138 -13.35 10.29 -11.98
N VAL A 139 -12.57 9.32 -12.48
CA VAL A 139 -12.71 7.91 -12.13
C VAL A 139 -12.53 7.67 -10.61
N PHE A 140 -11.64 8.41 -9.99
CA PHE A 140 -11.41 8.31 -8.54
C PHE A 140 -12.48 9.04 -7.74
N ARG A 141 -13.04 10.13 -8.26
CA ARG A 141 -14.21 10.81 -7.65
C ARG A 141 -15.40 9.85 -7.61
N GLU A 142 -15.72 9.23 -8.73
CA GLU A 142 -16.81 8.24 -8.81
C GLU A 142 -16.59 7.07 -7.85
N MET A 143 -15.36 6.58 -7.74
CA MET A 143 -15.01 5.52 -6.78
C MET A 143 -15.15 6.01 -5.33
N GLY A 144 -14.76 7.25 -5.04
CA GLY A 144 -14.87 7.86 -3.71
C GLY A 144 -16.32 8.09 -3.26
N GLU A 145 -17.26 8.25 -4.20
CA GLU A 145 -18.70 8.39 -3.94
C GLU A 145 -19.41 7.05 -3.66
N GLN A 146 -18.81 5.93 -4.07
CA GLN A 146 -19.37 4.60 -3.83
C GLN A 146 -19.46 4.27 -2.33
N ARG A 147 -20.47 3.50 -1.97
CA ARG A 147 -20.66 2.99 -0.60
C ARG A 147 -20.87 1.47 -0.64
N PRO A 148 -19.91 0.68 -0.13
CA PRO A 148 -18.65 1.10 0.46
C PRO A 148 -17.66 1.66 -0.57
N ASN A 149 -16.73 2.51 -0.14
CA ASN A 149 -15.61 2.96 -0.98
C ASN A 149 -14.63 1.78 -1.17
N LYS A 150 -14.55 1.26 -2.39
CA LYS A 150 -13.73 0.07 -2.71
C LYS A 150 -12.23 0.31 -2.48
N MET A 151 -11.75 1.53 -2.73
CA MET A 151 -10.35 1.88 -2.48
C MET A 151 -10.01 1.77 -0.99
N LEU A 152 -10.88 2.30 -0.12
CA LEU A 152 -10.72 2.18 1.33
C LEU A 152 -10.69 0.71 1.78
N LEU A 153 -11.56 -0.14 1.22
CA LEU A 153 -11.57 -1.58 1.54
C LEU A 153 -10.32 -2.29 1.02
N GLY A 154 -9.88 -2.00 -0.20
CA GLY A 154 -8.67 -2.60 -0.77
C GLY A 154 -7.41 -2.24 0.01
N HIS A 155 -7.30 -1.00 0.48
CA HIS A 155 -6.21 -0.58 1.36
C HIS A 155 -6.27 -1.27 2.73
N GLN A 156 -7.49 -1.49 3.26
CA GLN A 156 -7.65 -2.26 4.48
C GLN A 156 -7.21 -3.71 4.29
N ASP A 157 -7.57 -4.33 3.16
CA ASP A 157 -7.14 -5.70 2.82
C ASP A 157 -5.62 -5.80 2.67
N TRP A 158 -4.98 -4.80 2.07
CA TRP A 158 -3.52 -4.75 1.96
C TRP A 158 -2.87 -4.67 3.33
N LEU A 159 -3.35 -3.76 4.18
CA LEU A 159 -2.86 -3.54 5.53
C LEU A 159 -3.07 -4.77 6.43
N ASP A 160 -4.25 -5.38 6.37
CA ASP A 160 -4.58 -6.58 7.14
C ASP A 160 -3.74 -7.78 6.68
N GLY A 161 -3.61 -7.98 5.37
CA GLY A 161 -2.80 -9.04 4.79
C GLY A 161 -1.32 -8.91 5.19
N LEU A 162 -0.77 -7.70 5.14
CA LEU A 162 0.59 -7.40 5.58
C LEU A 162 0.82 -7.79 7.06
N VAL A 163 -0.12 -7.44 7.94
CA VAL A 163 -0.06 -7.79 9.37
C VAL A 163 -0.16 -9.30 9.58
N ILE A 164 -1.14 -9.95 8.93
CA ILE A 164 -1.35 -11.42 9.01
C ILE A 164 -0.08 -12.15 8.56
N LYS A 165 0.52 -11.73 7.45
CA LYS A 165 1.77 -12.30 6.94
C LYS A 165 2.93 -12.10 7.91
N ALA A 166 3.07 -10.92 8.50
CA ALA A 166 4.10 -10.63 9.50
C ALA A 166 3.95 -11.49 10.76
N GLN A 167 2.73 -11.89 11.10
CA GLN A 167 2.41 -12.81 12.19
C GLN A 167 2.63 -14.30 11.83
N GLY A 168 3.02 -14.62 10.58
CA GLY A 168 3.23 -15.98 10.11
C GLY A 168 1.95 -16.75 9.79
N ALA A 169 0.83 -16.06 9.59
CA ALA A 169 -0.45 -16.66 9.26
C ALA A 169 -0.80 -16.49 7.76
N GLU A 170 -1.81 -17.23 7.30
CA GLU A 170 -2.34 -17.12 5.94
C GLU A 170 -3.51 -16.15 5.87
N VAL A 171 -3.59 -15.40 4.76
CA VAL A 171 -4.67 -14.44 4.53
C VAL A 171 -5.95 -15.16 4.14
N GLY A 172 -6.99 -15.04 4.97
CA GLY A 172 -8.34 -15.56 4.71
C GLY A 172 -9.16 -14.67 3.78
N GLU A 173 -10.49 -14.71 3.92
CA GLU A 173 -11.42 -13.88 3.17
C GLU A 173 -11.18 -12.38 3.43
N THR A 174 -11.15 -11.58 2.37
CA THR A 174 -10.86 -10.15 2.41
C THR A 174 -12.15 -9.30 2.53
N ASN A 175 -11.99 -8.00 2.84
CA ASN A 175 -13.14 -7.09 2.90
C ASN A 175 -13.76 -6.85 1.53
N LEU A 176 -12.96 -6.85 0.46
CA LEU A 176 -13.45 -6.76 -0.93
C LEU A 176 -14.27 -7.99 -1.30
N GLU A 177 -13.81 -9.20 -0.99
CA GLU A 177 -14.55 -10.45 -1.23
C GLU A 177 -15.90 -10.44 -0.51
N LYS A 178 -15.98 -9.98 0.73
CA LYS A 178 -17.23 -9.87 1.52
C LYS A 178 -18.29 -8.96 0.89
N VAL A 179 -17.88 -7.99 0.07
CA VAL A 179 -18.81 -7.10 -0.66
C VAL A 179 -18.96 -7.47 -2.13
N GLY A 180 -18.55 -8.70 -2.50
CA GLY A 180 -18.76 -9.26 -3.84
C GLY A 180 -17.81 -8.72 -4.91
N VAL A 181 -16.67 -8.17 -4.51
CA VAL A 181 -15.60 -7.78 -5.44
C VAL A 181 -14.69 -8.99 -5.63
N GLU A 182 -14.61 -9.51 -6.86
CA GLU A 182 -13.65 -10.56 -7.18
C GLU A 182 -12.22 -10.03 -7.04
N VAL A 183 -11.41 -10.71 -6.21
CA VAL A 183 -9.98 -10.50 -6.10
C VAL A 183 -9.26 -11.73 -6.62
N ARG A 184 -8.08 -11.56 -7.22
CA ARG A 184 -7.29 -12.71 -7.69
C ARG A 184 -6.93 -13.61 -6.52
N GLN A 185 -7.19 -14.92 -6.68
CA GLN A 185 -6.67 -15.90 -5.73
C GLN A 185 -5.16 -16.08 -5.94
N VAL A 186 -4.41 -16.03 -4.85
CA VAL A 186 -2.97 -16.33 -4.86
C VAL A 186 -2.78 -17.78 -5.36
N GLY A 187 -2.14 -17.95 -6.49
CA GLY A 187 -1.82 -19.28 -7.06
C GLY A 187 -2.49 -19.62 -8.39
N GLU A 188 -3.50 -18.90 -8.85
CA GLU A 188 -4.07 -19.14 -10.18
C GLU A 188 -3.29 -18.39 -11.27
N ARG A 189 -2.22 -19.02 -11.77
CA ARG A 189 -1.67 -18.65 -13.07
C ARG A 189 -2.65 -19.14 -14.13
N LYS A 190 -3.36 -18.24 -14.80
CA LYS A 190 -3.96 -18.58 -16.09
C LYS A 190 -2.79 -18.82 -17.06
N SER A 191 -2.56 -20.09 -17.41
CA SER A 191 -1.78 -20.44 -18.59
C SER A 191 -2.55 -19.91 -19.79
N PHE A 192 -1.96 -18.98 -20.50
CA PHE A 192 -2.37 -18.60 -21.86
C PHE A 192 -1.72 -19.53 -22.87
#